data_f4518f015e4443497d72c7596d8f1c00
#
_entry.id   f4518f015e4443497d72c7596d8f1c00
#
_cell.length_a   1.000
_cell.length_b   1.000
_cell.length_c   1.000
_cell.angle_alpha   90.00
_cell.angle_beta   90.00
_cell.angle_gamma   90.00
#
_symmetry.space_group_name_H-M   'P 1'
#
loop_
_entity.id
_entity.type
_entity.pdbx_description
1 polymer ?
#
loop_
_entity_poly.entity_id
_entity_poly.type
_entity_poly.pdbx_seq_one_letter_code
_entity_poly.pdbx_strand_id
1 'polypeptide(L)'
;MLQLLAGDLNKTPASRRVWNDVGLGLLFGIAGGLLQAAVLHSSLLSGSLLGAGFGLIFGLVFSKQSSSAGAGLFWGLSSALLFWFLALTASMLKLGTHDSNVMLNDARGRFPELAAYLVCLGAPVGLALGIRGGVLPDSSRRPFHRSRAIVAGGLAGAVSGLIFGHWMWQGGFFPLIAGLGGIHSQFIRVILQFSVAFLIGATFGLLFQRDVRGYGSCMGWGLGYTFFCWFAGPLTLFPLLQRMPLNWSMDAATQLFGALVGYILYGLILGVVYATFDRAWVRLFIESDPINREPDGPGFRLFRSLQWGALAGLAGWSPRPIVRRQF
;
A
#
# COMPACT_ATOMS: atom_id res chain seq x y z
N MET A 1 5.90 -30.36 -15.07
CA MET A 1 6.50 -29.30 -15.89
C MET A 1 6.85 -28.03 -15.05
N LEU A 2 5.96 -27.49 -14.23
CA LEU A 2 6.27 -26.34 -13.34
C LEU A 2 7.31 -26.65 -12.25
N GLN A 3 7.37 -27.86 -11.73
CA GLN A 3 8.38 -28.29 -10.75
C GLN A 3 9.79 -28.46 -11.38
N LEU A 4 9.89 -28.82 -12.64
CA LEU A 4 11.16 -28.88 -13.36
C LEU A 4 11.75 -27.49 -13.64
N LEU A 5 10.88 -26.50 -13.96
CA LEU A 5 11.30 -25.10 -14.12
C LEU A 5 11.71 -24.46 -12.79
N ALA A 6 11.07 -24.83 -11.67
CA ALA A 6 11.46 -24.37 -10.34
C ALA A 6 12.80 -24.95 -9.88
N GLY A 7 13.14 -26.18 -10.28
CA GLY A 7 14.43 -26.84 -9.96
C GLY A 7 15.64 -26.19 -10.63
N ASP A 8 15.48 -25.66 -11.84
CA ASP A 8 16.58 -25.01 -12.56
C ASP A 8 16.81 -23.56 -12.11
N LEU A 9 15.79 -22.88 -11.61
CA LEU A 9 15.92 -21.53 -11.04
C LEU A 9 16.76 -21.49 -9.76
N ASN A 10 16.85 -22.62 -9.04
CA ASN A 10 17.63 -22.73 -7.81
C ASN A 10 19.14 -22.91 -8.06
N LYS A 11 19.54 -23.20 -9.29
CA LYS A 11 20.95 -23.42 -9.70
C LYS A 11 21.58 -22.22 -10.40
N THR A 12 20.88 -21.08 -10.49
CA THR A 12 21.47 -19.89 -11.11
C THR A 12 22.56 -19.32 -10.21
N PRO A 13 23.80 -19.13 -10.73
CA PRO A 13 24.86 -18.52 -9.94
C PRO A 13 24.45 -17.15 -9.44
N ALA A 14 24.88 -16.79 -8.23
CA ALA A 14 24.50 -15.54 -7.56
C ALA A 14 24.68 -14.29 -8.44
N SER A 15 25.69 -14.29 -9.30
CA SER A 15 25.96 -13.26 -10.29
C SER A 15 24.80 -13.05 -11.29
N ARG A 16 24.26 -14.16 -11.85
CA ARG A 16 23.14 -14.09 -12.80
C ARG A 16 21.86 -13.54 -12.16
N ARG A 17 21.68 -13.77 -10.86
CA ARG A 17 20.55 -13.24 -10.10
C ARG A 17 20.62 -11.71 -9.98
N VAL A 18 21.80 -11.18 -9.62
CA VAL A 18 22.03 -9.73 -9.50
C VAL A 18 21.80 -9.04 -10.84
N TRP A 19 22.35 -9.57 -11.95
CA TRP A 19 22.17 -8.99 -13.27
C TRP A 19 20.71 -8.96 -13.73
N ASN A 20 19.94 -9.98 -13.40
CA ASN A 20 18.52 -10.01 -13.69
C ASN A 20 17.74 -9.00 -12.85
N ASP A 21 18.12 -8.76 -11.58
CA ASP A 21 17.49 -7.75 -10.72
C ASP A 21 17.82 -6.33 -11.21
N VAL A 22 19.06 -6.11 -11.63
CA VAL A 22 19.50 -4.85 -12.27
C VAL A 22 18.74 -4.62 -13.57
N GLY A 23 18.60 -5.64 -14.43
CA GLY A 23 17.85 -5.53 -15.68
C GLY A 23 16.36 -5.17 -15.43
N LEU A 24 15.73 -5.78 -14.44
CA LEU A 24 14.36 -5.44 -14.05
C LEU A 24 14.26 -4.01 -13.48
N GLY A 25 15.21 -3.62 -12.62
CA GLY A 25 15.30 -2.28 -12.09
C GLY A 25 15.44 -1.23 -13.18
N LEU A 26 16.33 -1.47 -14.16
CA LEU A 26 16.49 -0.61 -15.34
C LEU A 26 15.19 -0.48 -16.13
N LEU A 27 14.53 -1.57 -16.45
CA LEU A 27 13.29 -1.57 -17.23
C LEU A 27 12.19 -0.76 -16.56
N PHE A 28 11.91 -1.05 -15.29
CA PHE A 28 10.88 -0.32 -14.54
C PHE A 28 11.33 1.11 -14.20
N GLY A 29 12.62 1.33 -14.02
CA GLY A 29 13.19 2.67 -13.85
C GLY A 29 13.00 3.54 -15.09
N ILE A 30 13.32 3.05 -16.28
CA ILE A 30 13.10 3.77 -17.54
C ILE A 30 11.62 4.05 -17.76
N ALA A 31 10.75 3.04 -17.59
CA ALA A 31 9.31 3.21 -17.72
C ALA A 31 8.76 4.27 -16.75
N GLY A 32 9.18 4.20 -15.48
CA GLY A 32 8.81 5.18 -14.45
C GLY A 32 9.35 6.58 -14.76
N GLY A 33 10.58 6.69 -15.27
CA GLY A 33 11.18 7.97 -15.66
C GLY A 33 10.50 8.61 -16.86
N LEU A 34 10.05 7.82 -17.83
CA LEU A 34 9.22 8.29 -18.95
C LEU A 34 7.86 8.80 -18.46
N LEU A 35 7.21 8.06 -17.57
CA LEU A 35 5.94 8.46 -16.96
C LEU A 35 6.10 9.76 -16.16
N GLN A 36 7.16 9.85 -15.34
CA GLN A 36 7.50 11.08 -14.61
C GLN A 36 7.70 12.27 -15.55
N ALA A 37 8.47 12.10 -16.64
CA ALA A 37 8.71 13.16 -17.61
C ALA A 37 7.42 13.61 -18.29
N ALA A 38 6.54 12.68 -18.63
CA ALA A 38 5.23 12.99 -19.22
C ALA A 38 4.34 13.80 -18.25
N VAL A 39 4.30 13.42 -16.96
CA VAL A 39 3.48 14.12 -15.97
C VAL A 39 4.04 15.48 -15.59
N LEU A 40 5.36 15.61 -15.49
CA LEU A 40 6.03 16.88 -15.17
C LEU A 40 6.29 17.77 -16.40
N HIS A 41 5.85 17.35 -17.59
CA HIS A 41 6.10 18.05 -18.85
C HIS A 41 7.60 18.36 -19.09
N SER A 42 8.48 17.44 -18.65
CA SER A 42 9.92 17.57 -18.81
C SER A 42 10.42 16.74 -20.01
N SER A 43 11.72 16.84 -20.33
CA SER A 43 12.32 16.09 -21.43
C SER A 43 12.24 14.56 -21.18
N LEU A 44 11.67 13.81 -22.13
CA LEU A 44 11.58 12.35 -22.07
C LEU A 44 12.96 11.70 -21.97
N LEU A 45 13.98 12.27 -22.59
CA LEU A 45 15.35 11.78 -22.52
C LEU A 45 15.91 11.93 -21.10
N SER A 46 15.74 13.10 -20.48
CA SER A 46 16.22 13.34 -19.12
C SER A 46 15.47 12.44 -18.10
N GLY A 47 14.16 12.28 -18.27
CA GLY A 47 13.35 11.39 -17.42
C GLY A 47 13.76 9.93 -17.56
N SER A 48 13.98 9.43 -18.78
CA SER A 48 14.43 8.06 -19.01
C SER A 48 15.82 7.78 -18.42
N LEU A 49 16.77 8.72 -18.58
CA LEU A 49 18.12 8.59 -18.01
C LEU A 49 18.11 8.61 -16.48
N LEU A 50 17.33 9.51 -15.89
CA LEU A 50 17.16 9.59 -14.44
C LEU A 50 16.51 8.32 -13.90
N GLY A 51 15.45 7.83 -14.55
CA GLY A 51 14.79 6.60 -14.18
C GLY A 51 15.69 5.36 -14.33
N ALA A 52 16.49 5.30 -15.41
CA ALA A 52 17.48 4.24 -15.60
C ALA A 52 18.53 4.25 -14.49
N GLY A 53 19.06 5.42 -14.14
CA GLY A 53 20.03 5.59 -13.05
C GLY A 53 19.45 5.16 -11.70
N PHE A 54 18.22 5.59 -11.38
CA PHE A 54 17.51 5.17 -10.18
C PHE A 54 17.31 3.68 -10.14
N GLY A 55 16.79 3.07 -11.21
CA GLY A 55 16.52 1.63 -11.29
C GLY A 55 17.79 0.78 -11.20
N LEU A 56 18.89 1.23 -11.80
CA LEU A 56 20.21 0.60 -11.73
C LEU A 56 20.73 0.60 -10.28
N ILE A 57 20.76 1.76 -9.64
CA ILE A 57 21.23 1.91 -8.26
C ILE A 57 20.36 1.07 -7.31
N PHE A 58 19.04 1.14 -7.48
CA PHE A 58 18.10 0.36 -6.67
C PHE A 58 18.31 -1.15 -6.84
N GLY A 59 18.46 -1.63 -8.08
CA GLY A 59 18.73 -3.04 -8.38
C GLY A 59 20.05 -3.54 -7.81
N LEU A 60 21.09 -2.71 -7.80
CA LEU A 60 22.39 -3.09 -7.24
C LEU A 60 22.40 -3.10 -5.70
N VAL A 61 21.81 -2.08 -5.08
CA VAL A 61 21.93 -1.84 -3.63
C VAL A 61 20.81 -2.52 -2.85
N PHE A 62 19.57 -2.43 -3.31
CA PHE A 62 18.38 -2.81 -2.54
C PHE A 62 17.72 -4.11 -3.00
N SER A 63 18.24 -4.82 -4.00
CA SER A 63 17.65 -6.08 -4.47
C SER A 63 17.57 -7.15 -3.39
N LYS A 64 18.58 -7.24 -2.52
CA LYS A 64 18.59 -8.19 -1.39
C LYS A 64 17.57 -7.86 -0.31
N GLN A 65 17.34 -6.58 -0.06
CA GLN A 65 16.38 -6.07 0.92
C GLN A 65 14.93 -6.17 0.42
N SER A 66 14.73 -6.13 -0.90
CA SER A 66 13.43 -6.25 -1.57
C SER A 66 12.97 -7.71 -1.62
N SER A 67 12.91 -8.36 -0.46
CA SER A 67 12.61 -9.78 -0.32
C SER A 67 11.14 -10.13 -0.47
N SER A 68 10.25 -9.16 -0.34
CA SER A 68 8.79 -9.27 -0.48
C SER A 68 8.25 -8.04 -1.20
N ALA A 69 7.00 -8.10 -1.68
CA ALA A 69 6.36 -6.96 -2.33
C ALA A 69 6.28 -5.74 -1.39
N GLY A 70 5.98 -5.96 -0.11
CA GLY A 70 5.93 -4.90 0.90
C GLY A 70 7.29 -4.30 1.20
N ALA A 71 8.30 -5.14 1.46
CA ALA A 71 9.66 -4.66 1.68
C ALA A 71 10.19 -3.93 0.44
N GLY A 72 9.94 -4.44 -0.76
CA GLY A 72 10.32 -3.78 -2.00
C GLY A 72 9.68 -2.41 -2.15
N LEU A 73 8.36 -2.30 -1.93
CA LEU A 73 7.66 -1.01 -1.95
C LEU A 73 8.29 -0.03 -0.96
N PHE A 74 8.49 -0.43 0.28
CA PHE A 74 9.05 0.45 1.32
C PHE A 74 10.46 0.93 0.98
N TRP A 75 11.35 0.02 0.56
CA TRP A 75 12.69 0.39 0.15
C TRP A 75 12.69 1.24 -1.11
N GLY A 76 11.78 0.99 -2.06
CA GLY A 76 11.59 1.82 -3.24
C GLY A 76 11.18 3.24 -2.90
N LEU A 77 10.22 3.41 -2.00
CA LEU A 77 9.79 4.74 -1.53
C LEU A 77 10.90 5.46 -0.74
N SER A 78 11.58 4.73 0.15
CA SER A 78 12.68 5.30 0.95
C SER A 78 13.84 5.75 0.07
N SER A 79 14.21 4.96 -0.95
CA SER A 79 15.26 5.35 -1.89
C SER A 79 14.84 6.49 -2.80
N ALA A 80 13.58 6.57 -3.23
CA ALA A 80 13.06 7.70 -3.99
C ALA A 80 13.09 9.00 -3.18
N LEU A 81 12.71 8.94 -1.91
CA LEU A 81 12.80 10.07 -0.98
C LEU A 81 14.26 10.50 -0.79
N LEU A 82 15.18 9.55 -0.56
CA LEU A 82 16.60 9.83 -0.43
C LEU A 82 17.16 10.46 -1.70
N PHE A 83 16.78 9.96 -2.86
CA PHE A 83 17.21 10.48 -4.16
C PHE A 83 16.75 11.92 -4.36
N TRP A 84 15.53 12.25 -3.98
CA TRP A 84 15.02 13.62 -3.99
C TRP A 84 15.78 14.52 -3.03
N PHE A 85 16.09 14.08 -1.81
CA PHE A 85 16.91 14.85 -0.87
C PHE A 85 18.31 15.11 -1.40
N LEU A 86 18.95 14.13 -2.04
CA LEU A 86 20.26 14.32 -2.67
C LEU A 86 20.20 15.34 -3.80
N ALA A 87 19.16 15.30 -4.65
CA ALA A 87 18.95 16.28 -5.71
C ALA A 87 18.73 17.70 -5.15
N LEU A 88 17.96 17.82 -4.07
CA LEU A 88 17.73 19.07 -3.36
C LEU A 88 19.06 19.62 -2.78
N THR A 89 19.82 18.78 -2.09
CA THR A 89 21.12 19.16 -1.54
C THR A 89 22.11 19.59 -2.61
N ALA A 90 22.15 18.88 -3.74
CA ALA A 90 23.01 19.23 -4.86
C ALA A 90 22.63 20.59 -5.48
N SER A 91 21.33 20.93 -5.53
CA SER A 91 20.90 22.25 -6.00
C SER A 91 21.32 23.36 -5.04
N MET A 92 21.24 23.11 -3.74
CA MET A 92 21.66 24.06 -2.70
C MET A 92 23.17 24.36 -2.75
N LEU A 93 23.98 23.33 -2.95
CA LEU A 93 25.41 23.48 -3.15
C LEU A 93 25.75 24.33 -4.37
N LYS A 94 24.96 24.21 -5.45
CA LYS A 94 25.13 25.03 -6.66
C LYS A 94 24.74 26.51 -6.45
N LEU A 95 23.69 26.74 -5.64
CA LEU A 95 23.21 28.08 -5.33
C LEU A 95 24.18 28.85 -4.39
N GLY A 96 25.04 28.13 -3.65
CA GLY A 96 26.03 28.74 -2.75
C GLY A 96 25.40 29.56 -1.62
N THR A 97 24.10 29.34 -1.32
CA THR A 97 23.37 30.11 -0.33
C THR A 97 23.16 29.30 0.94
N HIS A 98 23.26 29.99 2.08
CA HIS A 98 22.90 29.45 3.40
C HIS A 98 21.58 30.05 3.91
N ASP A 99 20.85 30.80 3.08
CA ASP A 99 19.55 31.38 3.45
C ASP A 99 18.48 30.29 3.50
N SER A 100 17.93 30.05 4.69
CA SER A 100 16.88 29.06 4.95
C SER A 100 15.59 29.35 4.16
N ASN A 101 15.28 30.60 3.83
CA ASN A 101 14.10 30.96 3.04
C ASN A 101 14.25 30.54 1.59
N VAL A 102 15.45 30.73 1.01
CA VAL A 102 15.75 30.28 -0.35
C VAL A 102 15.68 28.76 -0.42
N MET A 103 16.23 28.06 0.57
CA MET A 103 16.15 26.61 0.67
C MET A 103 14.70 26.09 0.75
N LEU A 104 13.89 26.72 1.60
CA LEU A 104 12.51 26.34 1.76
C LEU A 104 11.70 26.57 0.47
N ASN A 105 11.93 27.68 -0.23
CA ASN A 105 11.25 27.98 -1.49
C ASN A 105 11.67 27.01 -2.60
N ASP A 106 12.97 26.66 -2.70
CA ASP A 106 13.43 25.62 -3.66
C ASP A 106 12.80 24.26 -3.34
N ALA A 107 12.76 23.83 -2.07
CA ALA A 107 12.12 22.60 -1.65
C ALA A 107 10.60 22.58 -1.97
N ARG A 108 9.90 23.70 -1.76
CA ARG A 108 8.49 23.86 -2.14
C ARG A 108 8.29 23.74 -3.66
N GLY A 109 9.14 24.40 -4.44
CA GLY A 109 9.09 24.34 -5.90
C GLY A 109 9.34 22.92 -6.45
N ARG A 110 10.12 22.10 -5.74
CA ARG A 110 10.46 20.72 -6.13
C ARG A 110 9.54 19.66 -5.52
N PHE A 111 8.46 20.05 -4.84
CA PHE A 111 7.49 19.09 -4.30
C PHE A 111 6.83 18.21 -5.38
N PRO A 112 6.50 18.73 -6.60
CA PRO A 112 6.03 17.89 -7.70
C PRO A 112 7.01 16.77 -8.10
N GLU A 113 8.33 17.07 -8.06
CA GLU A 113 9.37 16.06 -8.32
C GLU A 113 9.35 14.96 -7.26
N LEU A 114 9.17 15.32 -5.97
CA LEU A 114 9.04 14.35 -4.89
C LEU A 114 7.86 13.40 -5.11
N ALA A 115 6.69 13.95 -5.42
CA ALA A 115 5.49 13.15 -5.69
C ALA A 115 5.73 12.21 -6.88
N ALA A 116 6.33 12.71 -7.95
CA ALA A 116 6.69 11.92 -9.13
C ALA A 116 7.72 10.83 -8.81
N TYR A 117 8.74 11.10 -8.01
CA TYR A 117 9.72 10.09 -7.60
C TYR A 117 9.08 8.98 -6.77
N LEU A 118 8.18 9.31 -5.85
CA LEU A 118 7.49 8.32 -5.04
C LEU A 118 6.54 7.45 -5.87
N VAL A 119 5.68 8.09 -6.70
CA VAL A 119 4.59 7.41 -7.41
C VAL A 119 5.08 6.74 -8.70
N CYS A 120 5.94 7.42 -9.48
CA CYS A 120 6.36 6.93 -10.79
C CYS A 120 7.64 6.09 -10.77
N LEU A 121 8.56 6.32 -9.80
CA LEU A 121 9.83 5.59 -9.74
C LEU A 121 9.87 4.63 -8.55
N GLY A 122 9.79 5.14 -7.32
CA GLY A 122 10.00 4.36 -6.10
C GLY A 122 9.03 3.20 -5.96
N ALA A 123 7.73 3.47 -6.09
CA ALA A 123 6.71 2.44 -5.94
C ALA A 123 6.78 1.35 -7.04
N PRO A 124 6.83 1.66 -8.35
CA PRO A 124 6.88 0.64 -9.39
C PRO A 124 8.16 -0.18 -9.37
N VAL A 125 9.33 0.46 -9.24
CA VAL A 125 10.62 -0.25 -9.19
C VAL A 125 10.71 -1.14 -7.96
N GLY A 126 10.32 -0.59 -6.78
CA GLY A 126 10.32 -1.32 -5.52
C GLY A 126 9.37 -2.52 -5.54
N LEU A 127 8.13 -2.33 -6.02
CA LEU A 127 7.15 -3.41 -6.16
C LEU A 127 7.62 -4.49 -7.13
N ALA A 128 8.15 -4.12 -8.31
CA ALA A 128 8.61 -5.07 -9.31
C ALA A 128 9.70 -6.00 -8.75
N LEU A 129 10.72 -5.43 -8.11
CA LEU A 129 11.79 -6.19 -7.48
C LEU A 129 11.31 -6.98 -6.26
N GLY A 130 10.42 -6.39 -5.44
CA GLY A 130 9.83 -7.05 -4.29
C GLY A 130 8.94 -8.24 -4.65
N ILE A 131 8.10 -8.13 -5.68
CA ILE A 131 7.28 -9.25 -6.19
C ILE A 131 8.19 -10.36 -6.68
N ARG A 132 9.20 -10.04 -7.47
CA ARG A 132 10.18 -11.01 -7.93
C ARG A 132 10.92 -11.67 -6.76
N GLY A 133 11.41 -10.87 -5.81
CA GLY A 133 12.01 -11.37 -4.59
C GLY A 133 11.09 -12.33 -3.82
N GLY A 134 9.80 -12.03 -3.75
CA GLY A 134 8.79 -12.85 -3.09
C GLY A 134 8.48 -14.20 -3.77
N VAL A 135 8.73 -14.34 -5.07
CA VAL A 135 8.51 -15.59 -5.82
C VAL A 135 9.68 -16.57 -5.61
N LEU A 136 10.87 -16.07 -5.27
CA LEU A 136 12.03 -16.93 -5.08
C LEU A 136 11.86 -17.80 -3.82
N PRO A 137 12.10 -19.12 -3.93
CA PRO A 137 12.00 -20.04 -2.81
C PRO A 137 13.04 -19.68 -1.73
N ASP A 138 12.57 -19.47 -0.52
CA ASP A 138 13.39 -19.22 0.66
C ASP A 138 12.74 -19.92 1.85
N SER A 139 13.38 -20.95 2.36
CA SER A 139 12.90 -21.77 3.48
C SER A 139 12.77 -20.99 4.80
N SER A 140 13.46 -19.85 4.91
CA SER A 140 13.40 -19.00 6.10
C SER A 140 12.17 -18.10 6.16
N ARG A 141 11.38 -18.03 5.07
CA ARG A 141 10.23 -17.13 4.97
C ARG A 141 8.96 -17.78 5.48
N ARG A 142 8.14 -16.92 6.11
CA ARG A 142 6.79 -17.33 6.52
C ARG A 142 5.94 -17.71 5.32
N PRO A 143 5.11 -18.77 5.42
CA PRO A 143 4.19 -19.15 4.37
C PRO A 143 3.21 -18.01 4.09
N PHE A 144 2.93 -17.76 2.81
CA PHE A 144 1.99 -16.75 2.38
C PHE A 144 0.61 -17.35 2.14
N HIS A 145 -0.39 -16.85 2.84
CA HIS A 145 -1.78 -17.27 2.71
C HIS A 145 -2.66 -16.10 2.26
N ARG A 146 -3.07 -16.11 0.99
CA ARG A 146 -3.85 -15.01 0.38
C ARG A 146 -5.14 -14.69 1.14
N SER A 147 -5.92 -15.72 1.50
CA SER A 147 -7.17 -15.54 2.23
C SER A 147 -6.96 -14.85 3.59
N ARG A 148 -5.97 -15.31 4.36
CA ARG A 148 -5.58 -14.70 5.63
C ARG A 148 -5.14 -13.25 5.44
N ALA A 149 -4.31 -12.97 4.43
CA ALA A 149 -3.84 -11.61 4.14
C ALA A 149 -5.00 -10.65 3.84
N ILE A 150 -5.93 -11.07 2.98
CA ILE A 150 -7.08 -10.26 2.56
C ILE A 150 -8.06 -10.08 3.73
N VAL A 151 -8.43 -11.15 4.42
CA VAL A 151 -9.45 -11.08 5.48
C VAL A 151 -8.92 -10.33 6.69
N ALA A 152 -7.75 -10.72 7.23
CA ALA A 152 -7.18 -10.04 8.38
C ALA A 152 -6.82 -8.58 8.06
N GLY A 153 -6.27 -8.33 6.86
CA GLY A 153 -5.95 -6.99 6.38
C GLY A 153 -7.19 -6.14 6.16
N GLY A 154 -8.18 -6.65 5.45
CA GLY A 154 -9.43 -5.94 5.17
C GLY A 154 -10.22 -5.60 6.43
N LEU A 155 -10.35 -6.56 7.37
CA LEU A 155 -10.99 -6.30 8.66
C LEU A 155 -10.21 -5.28 9.49
N ALA A 156 -8.88 -5.38 9.52
CA ALA A 156 -8.03 -4.39 10.18
C ALA A 156 -8.21 -3.00 9.56
N GLY A 157 -8.27 -2.93 8.23
CA GLY A 157 -8.55 -1.69 7.50
C GLY A 157 -9.90 -1.10 7.84
N ALA A 158 -10.96 -1.90 7.87
CA ALA A 158 -12.31 -1.46 8.22
C ALA A 158 -12.38 -0.92 9.66
N VAL A 159 -11.78 -1.65 10.63
CA VAL A 159 -11.73 -1.20 12.04
C VAL A 159 -10.93 0.10 12.18
N SER A 160 -9.76 0.18 11.56
CA SER A 160 -8.96 1.42 11.55
C SER A 160 -9.67 2.56 10.81
N GLY A 161 -10.48 2.20 9.82
CA GLY A 161 -11.31 3.12 9.04
C GLY A 161 -12.40 3.82 9.86
N LEU A 162 -12.84 3.23 10.98
CA LEU A 162 -13.77 3.91 11.92
C LEU A 162 -13.12 5.16 12.51
N ILE A 163 -11.90 5.03 13.02
CA ILE A 163 -11.17 6.14 13.64
C ILE A 163 -10.77 7.17 12.58
N PHE A 164 -10.27 6.69 11.43
CA PHE A 164 -9.95 7.54 10.30
C PHE A 164 -11.18 8.29 9.76
N GLY A 165 -12.32 7.60 9.61
CA GLY A 165 -13.58 8.21 9.17
C GLY A 165 -14.07 9.29 10.13
N HIS A 166 -13.95 9.06 11.43
CA HIS A 166 -14.27 10.06 12.46
C HIS A 166 -13.35 11.30 12.35
N TRP A 167 -12.04 11.08 12.19
CA TRP A 167 -11.08 12.16 11.95
C TRP A 167 -11.41 12.97 10.70
N MET A 168 -11.68 12.30 9.59
CA MET A 168 -12.03 12.94 8.31
C MET A 168 -13.33 13.73 8.41
N TRP A 169 -14.30 13.23 9.18
CA TRP A 169 -15.55 13.96 9.46
C TRP A 169 -15.30 15.24 10.21
N GLN A 170 -14.58 15.21 11.32
CA GLN A 170 -14.27 16.39 12.12
C GLN A 170 -13.40 17.40 11.37
N GLY A 171 -12.46 16.93 10.57
CA GLY A 171 -11.56 17.77 9.77
C GLY A 171 -12.19 18.36 8.51
N GLY A 172 -13.45 18.04 8.18
CA GLY A 172 -14.12 18.52 6.98
C GLY A 172 -13.61 17.87 5.66
N PHE A 173 -12.78 16.82 5.72
CA PHE A 173 -12.24 16.13 4.56
C PHE A 173 -13.17 15.05 3.98
N PHE A 174 -14.29 14.77 4.65
CA PHE A 174 -15.26 13.78 4.19
C PHE A 174 -15.85 14.07 2.79
N PRO A 175 -16.01 15.35 2.37
CA PRO A 175 -16.44 15.69 1.01
C PRO A 175 -15.50 15.24 -0.10
N LEU A 176 -14.20 15.03 0.18
CA LEU A 176 -13.22 14.56 -0.82
C LEU A 176 -13.60 13.19 -1.40
N ILE A 177 -14.05 12.27 -0.56
CA ILE A 177 -14.51 10.94 -0.98
C ILE A 177 -15.90 11.02 -1.62
N ALA A 178 -16.75 11.91 -1.12
CA ALA A 178 -18.09 12.17 -1.64
C ALA A 178 -18.09 12.78 -3.05
N GLY A 179 -17.06 13.57 -3.37
CA GLY A 179 -16.89 14.19 -4.69
C GLY A 179 -16.63 13.17 -5.81
N LEU A 180 -16.20 11.94 -5.48
CA LEU A 180 -15.92 10.89 -6.46
C LEU A 180 -17.13 10.41 -7.27
N GLY A 181 -18.36 10.86 -6.98
CA GLY A 181 -19.52 10.36 -7.73
C GLY A 181 -20.77 11.22 -7.68
N GLY A 182 -20.72 12.49 -7.25
CA GLY A 182 -21.95 13.28 -7.10
C GLY A 182 -22.94 12.67 -6.10
N ILE A 183 -22.44 11.86 -5.15
CA ILE A 183 -23.25 11.04 -4.25
C ILE A 183 -23.80 11.93 -3.14
N HIS A 184 -25.11 12.20 -3.19
CA HIS A 184 -25.81 13.00 -2.18
C HIS A 184 -26.20 12.19 -0.93
N SER A 185 -26.31 10.85 -1.04
CA SER A 185 -26.69 9.98 0.07
C SER A 185 -25.57 9.80 1.08
N GLN A 186 -25.80 10.20 2.33
CA GLN A 186 -24.84 10.02 3.42
C GLN A 186 -24.50 8.54 3.67
N PHE A 187 -25.48 7.64 3.50
CA PHE A 187 -25.29 6.19 3.65
C PHE A 187 -24.28 5.63 2.64
N ILE A 188 -24.42 6.03 1.37
CA ILE A 188 -23.51 5.57 0.31
C ILE A 188 -22.09 6.09 0.55
N ARG A 189 -21.93 7.32 1.05
CA ARG A 189 -20.61 7.89 1.43
C ARG A 189 -19.92 7.06 2.50
N VAL A 190 -20.67 6.66 3.52
CA VAL A 190 -20.14 5.80 4.61
C VAL A 190 -19.72 4.44 4.06
N ILE A 191 -20.53 3.79 3.22
CA ILE A 191 -20.18 2.51 2.59
C ILE A 191 -18.91 2.66 1.75
N LEU A 192 -18.80 3.72 0.94
CA LEU A 192 -17.63 3.97 0.12
C LEU A 192 -16.36 4.15 0.98
N GLN A 193 -16.46 4.93 2.06
CA GLN A 193 -15.37 5.11 3.02
C GLN A 193 -14.87 3.77 3.59
N PHE A 194 -15.80 2.91 4.05
CA PHE A 194 -15.45 1.61 4.58
C PHE A 194 -14.89 0.67 3.50
N SER A 195 -15.41 0.74 2.29
CA SER A 195 -14.90 -0.04 1.16
C SER A 195 -13.46 0.35 0.83
N VAL A 196 -13.16 1.65 0.78
CA VAL A 196 -11.78 2.15 0.56
C VAL A 196 -10.87 1.73 1.72
N ALA A 197 -11.32 1.89 2.97
CA ALA A 197 -10.54 1.48 4.15
C ALA A 197 -10.27 -0.04 4.15
N PHE A 198 -11.26 -0.86 3.79
CA PHE A 198 -11.11 -2.30 3.62
C PHE A 198 -10.09 -2.64 2.53
N LEU A 199 -10.16 -1.98 1.36
CA LEU A 199 -9.23 -2.19 0.26
C LEU A 199 -7.80 -1.82 0.64
N ILE A 200 -7.59 -0.69 1.31
CA ILE A 200 -6.27 -0.28 1.81
C ILE A 200 -5.75 -1.32 2.81
N GLY A 201 -6.58 -1.81 3.72
CA GLY A 201 -6.18 -2.84 4.68
C GLY A 201 -5.90 -4.19 4.01
N ALA A 202 -6.70 -4.62 3.05
CA ALA A 202 -6.50 -5.86 2.31
C ALA A 202 -5.20 -5.83 1.49
N THR A 203 -4.92 -4.72 0.81
CA THR A 203 -3.66 -4.54 0.08
C THR A 203 -2.46 -4.45 1.03
N PHE A 204 -2.61 -3.82 2.20
CA PHE A 204 -1.59 -3.88 3.26
C PHE A 204 -1.29 -5.33 3.67
N GLY A 205 -2.31 -6.13 3.96
CA GLY A 205 -2.15 -7.54 4.30
C GLY A 205 -1.44 -8.34 3.20
N LEU A 206 -1.83 -8.13 1.93
CA LEU A 206 -1.20 -8.80 0.79
C LEU A 206 0.28 -8.43 0.61
N LEU A 207 0.63 -7.18 0.86
CA LEU A 207 2.00 -6.69 0.68
C LEU A 207 2.91 -7.12 1.84
N PHE A 208 2.44 -6.99 3.08
CA PHE A 208 3.30 -7.04 4.27
C PHE A 208 3.13 -8.29 5.14
N GLN A 209 2.24 -9.24 4.81
CA GLN A 209 2.03 -10.46 5.61
C GLN A 209 3.33 -11.19 5.97
N ARG A 210 4.28 -11.25 5.04
CA ARG A 210 5.56 -11.94 5.24
C ARG A 210 6.54 -11.18 6.13
N ASP A 211 6.40 -9.86 6.20
CA ASP A 211 7.34 -8.94 6.88
C ASP A 211 6.91 -8.61 8.30
N VAL A 212 5.68 -8.99 8.66
CA VAL A 212 5.12 -8.77 9.98
C VAL A 212 5.77 -9.69 11.00
N ARG A 213 6.58 -9.12 11.91
CA ARG A 213 7.25 -9.87 12.98
C ARG A 213 6.75 -9.51 14.38
N GLY A 214 6.02 -8.41 14.53
CA GLY A 214 5.53 -7.90 15.81
C GLY A 214 4.76 -6.59 15.66
N TYR A 215 4.24 -6.05 16.75
CA TYR A 215 3.48 -4.79 16.73
C TYR A 215 4.30 -3.61 16.18
N GLY A 216 5.54 -3.44 16.67
CA GLY A 216 6.40 -2.34 16.22
C GLY A 216 6.70 -2.38 14.71
N SER A 217 7.02 -3.57 14.17
CA SER A 217 7.24 -3.70 12.73
C SER A 217 5.97 -3.42 11.93
N CYS A 218 4.81 -3.90 12.40
CA CYS A 218 3.53 -3.61 11.75
C CYS A 218 3.18 -2.13 11.74
N MET A 219 3.42 -1.43 12.85
CA MET A 219 3.21 0.02 12.92
C MET A 219 4.10 0.76 11.92
N GLY A 220 5.38 0.40 11.84
CA GLY A 220 6.33 0.98 10.89
C GLY A 220 5.90 0.76 9.42
N TRP A 221 5.54 -0.48 9.08
CA TRP A 221 5.03 -0.81 7.74
C TRP A 221 3.71 -0.10 7.44
N GLY A 222 2.80 -0.05 8.41
CA GLY A 222 1.52 0.63 8.28
C GLY A 222 1.69 2.12 8.02
N LEU A 223 2.56 2.78 8.78
CA LEU A 223 2.86 4.20 8.63
C LEU A 223 3.45 4.51 7.25
N GLY A 224 4.49 3.79 6.84
CA GLY A 224 5.13 4.01 5.53
C GLY A 224 4.19 3.73 4.36
N TYR A 225 3.34 2.68 4.50
CA TYR A 225 2.36 2.35 3.48
C TYR A 225 1.25 3.40 3.35
N THR A 226 0.68 3.88 4.45
CA THR A 226 -0.38 4.89 4.39
C THR A 226 0.11 6.28 4.06
N PHE A 227 1.37 6.59 4.40
CA PHE A 227 2.04 7.77 3.86
C PHE A 227 2.07 7.73 2.32
N PHE A 228 2.45 6.60 1.74
CA PHE A 228 2.37 6.42 0.28
C PHE A 228 0.93 6.50 -0.23
N CYS A 229 -0.04 5.90 0.47
CA CYS A 229 -1.45 5.98 0.09
C CYS A 229 -1.98 7.42 0.04
N TRP A 230 -1.43 8.34 0.83
CA TRP A 230 -1.78 9.75 0.75
C TRP A 230 -1.30 10.38 -0.57
N PHE A 231 -0.09 10.07 -1.05
CA PHE A 231 0.37 10.52 -2.37
C PHE A 231 -0.42 9.86 -3.51
N ALA A 232 -0.59 8.54 -3.43
CA ALA A 232 -1.26 7.78 -4.47
C ALA A 232 -2.78 8.04 -4.53
N GLY A 233 -3.44 8.22 -3.40
CA GLY A 233 -4.89 8.45 -3.30
C GLY A 233 -5.28 9.92 -3.54
N PRO A 234 -5.28 10.75 -2.48
CA PRO A 234 -5.77 12.13 -2.56
C PRO A 234 -5.06 13.01 -3.58
N LEU A 235 -3.73 12.90 -3.68
CA LEU A 235 -2.95 13.75 -4.57
C LEU A 235 -2.90 13.26 -6.03
N THR A 236 -3.12 11.95 -6.26
CA THR A 236 -2.98 11.38 -7.61
C THR A 236 -4.27 10.76 -8.12
N LEU A 237 -4.78 9.72 -7.43
CA LEU A 237 -5.91 8.93 -7.93
C LEU A 237 -7.23 9.70 -7.91
N PHE A 238 -7.50 10.48 -6.87
CA PHE A 238 -8.78 11.21 -6.75
C PHE A 238 -8.93 12.28 -7.85
N PRO A 239 -7.94 13.15 -8.13
CA PRO A 239 -8.03 14.05 -9.27
C PRO A 239 -8.23 13.32 -10.60
N LEU A 240 -7.50 12.22 -10.84
CA LEU A 240 -7.64 11.42 -12.07
C LEU A 240 -9.05 10.83 -12.22
N LEU A 241 -9.64 10.30 -11.15
CA LEU A 241 -11.00 9.76 -11.17
C LEU A 241 -12.05 10.85 -11.42
N GLN A 242 -11.78 12.08 -10.97
CA GLN A 242 -12.63 13.25 -11.22
C GLN A 242 -12.35 13.92 -12.58
N ARG A 243 -11.44 13.35 -13.38
CA ARG A 243 -10.99 13.91 -14.66
C ARG A 243 -10.40 15.32 -14.53
N MET A 244 -9.82 15.61 -13.35
CA MET A 244 -9.11 16.86 -13.10
C MET A 244 -7.62 16.67 -13.45
N PRO A 245 -6.91 17.75 -13.84
CA PRO A 245 -5.48 17.68 -14.05
C PRO A 245 -4.75 17.35 -12.75
N LEU A 246 -3.68 16.57 -12.84
CA LEU A 246 -2.81 16.29 -11.70
C LEU A 246 -2.18 17.58 -11.19
N ASN A 247 -2.35 17.85 -9.92
CA ASN A 247 -1.76 19.00 -9.25
C ASN A 247 -0.93 18.54 -8.05
N TRP A 248 0.34 18.25 -8.29
CA TRP A 248 1.32 17.91 -7.26
C TRP A 248 2.04 19.14 -6.71
N SER A 249 1.33 20.28 -6.59
CA SER A 249 1.92 21.48 -5.98
C SER A 249 1.96 21.38 -4.45
N MET A 250 2.87 22.16 -3.85
CA MET A 250 2.92 22.27 -2.38
C MET A 250 1.63 22.85 -1.80
N ASP A 251 0.96 23.74 -2.56
CA ASP A 251 -0.31 24.33 -2.12
C ASP A 251 -1.41 23.28 -2.05
N ALA A 252 -1.51 22.39 -3.04
CA ALA A 252 -2.43 21.25 -2.99
C ALA A 252 -2.12 20.31 -1.82
N ALA A 253 -0.84 20.02 -1.59
CA ALA A 253 -0.41 19.21 -0.45
C ALA A 253 -0.75 19.86 0.89
N THR A 254 -0.59 21.17 1.01
CA THR A 254 -0.92 21.93 2.23
C THR A 254 -2.42 21.89 2.52
N GLN A 255 -3.27 22.01 1.51
CA GLN A 255 -4.72 21.87 1.66
C GLN A 255 -5.12 20.47 2.14
N LEU A 256 -4.36 19.44 1.78
CA LEU A 256 -4.59 18.04 2.15
C LEU A 256 -3.77 17.60 3.38
N PHE A 257 -3.12 18.54 4.08
CA PHE A 257 -2.26 18.21 5.23
C PHE A 257 -3.04 17.55 6.38
N GLY A 258 -4.24 18.03 6.66
CA GLY A 258 -5.10 17.38 7.66
C GLY A 258 -5.46 15.94 7.30
N ALA A 259 -5.66 15.65 6.01
CA ALA A 259 -5.84 14.29 5.55
C ALA A 259 -4.56 13.45 5.74
N LEU A 260 -3.36 14.01 5.51
CA LEU A 260 -2.09 13.33 5.77
C LEU A 260 -1.98 12.86 7.23
N VAL A 261 -2.30 13.74 8.19
CA VAL A 261 -2.33 13.37 9.62
C VAL A 261 -3.29 12.20 9.86
N GLY A 262 -4.46 12.24 9.24
CA GLY A 262 -5.43 11.15 9.28
C GLY A 262 -4.87 9.83 8.71
N TYR A 263 -4.17 9.86 7.58
CA TYR A 263 -3.52 8.68 6.97
C TYR A 263 -2.41 8.11 7.87
N ILE A 264 -1.63 8.96 8.54
CA ILE A 264 -0.60 8.54 9.50
C ILE A 264 -1.25 7.80 10.68
N LEU A 265 -2.28 8.38 11.29
CA LEU A 265 -3.01 7.75 12.39
C LEU A 265 -3.66 6.43 11.93
N TYR A 266 -4.30 6.43 10.77
CA TYR A 266 -4.86 5.23 10.18
C TYR A 266 -3.81 4.13 10.00
N GLY A 267 -2.62 4.46 9.50
CA GLY A 267 -1.53 3.49 9.29
C GLY A 267 -0.99 2.90 10.58
N LEU A 268 -0.82 3.70 11.61
CA LEU A 268 -0.41 3.23 12.93
C LEU A 268 -1.42 2.24 13.51
N ILE A 269 -2.71 2.59 13.47
CA ILE A 269 -3.79 1.76 13.99
C ILE A 269 -3.94 0.50 13.13
N LEU A 270 -3.90 0.63 11.80
CA LEU A 270 -3.93 -0.49 10.86
C LEU A 270 -2.83 -1.51 11.18
N GLY A 271 -1.60 -1.06 11.45
CA GLY A 271 -0.50 -1.93 11.83
C GLY A 271 -0.77 -2.71 13.11
N VAL A 272 -1.27 -2.04 14.15
CA VAL A 272 -1.59 -2.69 15.44
C VAL A 272 -2.74 -3.68 15.30
N VAL A 273 -3.84 -3.26 14.67
CA VAL A 273 -5.03 -4.09 14.50
C VAL A 273 -4.73 -5.29 13.60
N TYR A 274 -3.97 -5.09 12.52
CA TYR A 274 -3.53 -6.19 11.66
C TYR A 274 -2.68 -7.21 12.42
N ALA A 275 -1.71 -6.76 13.21
CA ALA A 275 -0.89 -7.65 14.02
C ALA A 275 -1.73 -8.47 15.02
N THR A 276 -2.79 -7.86 15.58
CA THR A 276 -3.71 -8.52 16.49
C THR A 276 -4.54 -9.58 15.77
N PHE A 277 -5.14 -9.24 14.62
CA PHE A 277 -5.94 -10.17 13.83
C PHE A 277 -5.10 -11.29 13.22
N ASP A 278 -3.89 -11.01 12.77
CA ASP A 278 -2.98 -12.01 12.26
C ASP A 278 -2.61 -13.05 13.33
N ARG A 279 -2.32 -12.60 14.55
CA ARG A 279 -2.07 -13.49 15.70
C ARG A 279 -3.30 -14.27 16.11
N ALA A 280 -4.46 -13.62 16.17
CA ALA A 280 -5.71 -14.28 16.49
C ALA A 280 -6.03 -15.37 15.45
N TRP A 281 -5.83 -15.09 14.17
CA TRP A 281 -5.98 -16.08 13.10
C TRP A 281 -5.07 -17.29 13.30
N VAL A 282 -3.78 -17.06 13.60
CA VAL A 282 -2.83 -18.14 13.85
C VAL A 282 -3.28 -19.00 15.01
N ARG A 283 -3.69 -18.40 16.13
CA ARG A 283 -4.17 -19.15 17.30
C ARG A 283 -5.46 -19.94 17.03
N LEU A 284 -6.41 -19.34 16.32
CA LEU A 284 -7.73 -19.96 16.11
C LEU A 284 -7.73 -21.04 15.02
N PHE A 285 -6.91 -20.88 13.98
CA PHE A 285 -6.99 -21.72 12.78
C PHE A 285 -5.73 -22.57 12.52
N ILE A 286 -4.60 -22.26 13.16
CA ILE A 286 -3.33 -22.94 12.90
C ILE A 286 -2.80 -23.65 14.16
N GLU A 287 -2.75 -22.97 15.31
CA GLU A 287 -2.13 -23.50 16.54
C GLU A 287 -3.09 -24.31 17.42
N SER A 288 -4.39 -24.20 17.22
CA SER A 288 -5.38 -24.79 18.10
C SER A 288 -5.50 -26.32 18.01
N ASP A 289 -4.84 -26.96 17.03
CA ASP A 289 -4.78 -28.41 16.92
C ASP A 289 -3.37 -28.89 16.48
N PRO A 290 -2.45 -29.12 17.45
CA PRO A 290 -1.08 -29.54 17.14
C PRO A 290 -0.99 -30.98 16.61
N ILE A 291 -2.01 -31.83 16.81
CA ILE A 291 -1.99 -33.24 16.46
C ILE A 291 -2.65 -33.50 15.10
N ASN A 292 -3.75 -32.84 14.82
CA ASN A 292 -4.49 -32.95 13.57
C ASN A 292 -4.43 -31.61 12.83
N ARG A 293 -3.53 -31.45 11.91
CA ARG A 293 -3.52 -30.31 10.95
C ARG A 293 -4.73 -30.31 10.02
N GLU A 294 -5.84 -30.87 10.49
CA GLU A 294 -7.09 -30.92 9.74
C GLU A 294 -7.83 -29.56 9.81
N PRO A 295 -8.63 -29.24 8.76
CA PRO A 295 -9.34 -27.97 8.65
C PRO A 295 -10.45 -27.78 9.70
N ASP A 296 -10.58 -28.66 10.70
CA ASP A 296 -11.65 -28.67 11.71
C ASP A 296 -11.27 -28.06 13.08
N GLY A 297 -10.22 -27.25 13.13
CA GLY A 297 -9.87 -26.48 14.34
C GLY A 297 -11.03 -25.62 14.87
N PRO A 298 -10.98 -25.19 16.16
CA PRO A 298 -12.09 -24.45 16.80
C PRO A 298 -12.53 -23.22 16.02
N GLY A 299 -11.62 -22.54 15.32
CA GLY A 299 -11.95 -21.42 14.45
C GLY A 299 -12.77 -21.81 13.23
N PHE A 300 -12.50 -22.95 12.60
CA PHE A 300 -13.30 -23.47 11.48
C PHE A 300 -14.70 -23.91 11.93
N ARG A 301 -14.81 -24.55 13.10
CA ARG A 301 -16.11 -24.90 13.68
C ARG A 301 -16.96 -23.67 13.96
N LEU A 302 -16.36 -22.64 14.55
CA LEU A 302 -17.03 -21.37 14.83
C LEU A 302 -17.44 -20.65 13.53
N PHE A 303 -16.58 -20.62 12.53
CA PHE A 303 -16.90 -20.02 11.23
C PHE A 303 -18.02 -20.78 10.52
N ARG A 304 -17.98 -22.11 10.52
CA ARG A 304 -19.03 -22.95 9.93
C ARG A 304 -20.36 -22.80 10.67
N SER A 305 -20.34 -22.72 12.01
CA SER A 305 -21.56 -22.47 12.80
C SER A 305 -22.15 -21.08 12.54
N LEU A 306 -21.31 -20.04 12.37
CA LEU A 306 -21.76 -18.70 11.99
C LEU A 306 -22.34 -18.67 10.57
N GLN A 307 -21.74 -19.38 9.61
CA GLN A 307 -22.28 -19.49 8.25
C GLN A 307 -23.66 -20.18 8.27
N TRP A 308 -23.80 -21.31 8.96
CA TRP A 308 -25.07 -22.02 9.07
C TRP A 308 -26.11 -21.20 9.84
N GLY A 309 -25.72 -20.50 10.89
CA GLY A 309 -26.60 -19.59 11.63
C GLY A 309 -27.10 -18.43 10.77
N ALA A 310 -26.21 -17.83 9.96
CA ALA A 310 -26.58 -16.77 9.03
C ALA A 310 -27.53 -17.26 7.93
N LEU A 311 -27.25 -18.44 7.35
CA LEU A 311 -28.12 -19.06 6.34
C LEU A 311 -29.50 -19.43 6.93
N ALA A 312 -29.54 -20.00 8.13
CA ALA A 312 -30.78 -20.31 8.82
C ALA A 312 -31.59 -19.04 9.16
N GLY A 313 -30.90 -17.97 9.60
CA GLY A 313 -31.53 -16.67 9.85
C GLY A 313 -32.13 -16.04 8.60
N LEU A 314 -31.42 -16.12 7.47
CA LEU A 314 -31.94 -15.66 6.17
C LEU A 314 -33.10 -16.51 5.66
N ALA A 315 -33.03 -17.83 5.83
CA ALA A 315 -34.10 -18.75 5.45
C ALA A 315 -35.33 -18.63 6.35
N GLY A 316 -35.13 -18.31 7.64
CA GLY A 316 -36.22 -18.10 8.61
C GLY A 316 -36.89 -16.72 8.50
N TRP A 317 -36.31 -15.80 7.79
CA TRP A 317 -36.87 -14.46 7.54
C TRP A 317 -37.82 -14.47 6.34
N SER A 318 -38.90 -15.28 6.43
CA SER A 318 -40.05 -15.10 5.55
C SER A 318 -40.87 -13.90 6.04
N PRO A 319 -41.17 -12.90 5.21
CA PRO A 319 -42.05 -11.81 5.63
C PRO A 319 -43.42 -12.41 5.96
N ARG A 320 -43.81 -12.33 7.24
CA ARG A 320 -45.18 -12.73 7.63
C ARG A 320 -46.17 -11.86 6.83
N PRO A 321 -47.15 -12.47 6.15
CA PRO A 321 -48.17 -11.70 5.49
C PRO A 321 -48.90 -10.83 6.51
N ILE A 322 -48.95 -9.54 6.31
CA ILE A 322 -49.71 -8.61 7.11
C ILE A 322 -51.20 -8.99 6.89
N VAL A 323 -51.77 -9.76 7.82
CA VAL A 323 -53.21 -10.02 7.85
C VAL A 323 -53.86 -8.68 8.20
N ARG A 324 -54.34 -7.94 7.20
CA ARG A 324 -55.26 -6.82 7.40
C ARG A 324 -56.52 -7.37 8.04
N ARG A 325 -56.68 -7.21 9.32
CA ARG A 325 -58.01 -7.32 9.94
C ARG A 325 -58.83 -6.14 9.42
N GLN A 326 -59.77 -6.43 8.58
CA GLN A 326 -60.88 -5.51 8.30
C GLN A 326 -61.79 -5.54 9.53
N PHE A 327 -61.97 -4.40 10.17
CA PHE A 327 -63.09 -4.07 11.04
C PHE A 327 -63.94 -3.03 10.33
#